data_d70c9e09de4dd15a3664fa3b49bcb51b
#
_entry.id   d70c9e09de4dd15a3664fa3b49bcb51b
#
_cell.length_a   1.000
_cell.length_b   1.000
_cell.length_c   1.000
_cell.angle_alpha   90.00
_cell.angle_beta   90.00
_cell.angle_gamma   90.00
#
_symmetry.space_group_name_H-M   'P 1'
#
loop_
_entity.id
_entity.type
_entity.pdbx_description
1 polymer ?
#
loop_
_entity_poly.entity_id
_entity_poly.type
_entity_poly.pdbx_seq_one_letter_code
_entity_poly.pdbx_strand_id
1 'polypeptide(L)'
;MKRKILTATLVISILMVALNLWAAEKAPSSKAKWSEWVALEGYTIGAGDILYISVWNNEALTRPVTVLPDGKIHFPLIGEVVAAGKTISQLKRELEDRIAPFVPNPNLSVMVQQINSILIYVIGKVNKPGQFVLNTNIDVLQALAMAGGLNPFAKRNDIKIFRKVKEKTEIFEFEYDDVTEGKNLNQNVQLKRGDVVVVP
;
A
#
# COMPACT_ATOMS: atom_id res chain seq x y z
N MET A 1 -14.90 -28.16 66.14
CA MET A 1 -14.83 -26.88 65.29
C MET A 1 -13.57 -26.77 64.46
N LYS A 2 -12.41 -27.35 64.81
CA LYS A 2 -11.13 -27.17 64.05
C LYS A 2 -11.08 -27.92 62.67
N ARG A 3 -11.84 -29.00 62.46
CA ARG A 3 -11.85 -29.76 61.17
C ARG A 3 -12.62 -29.09 60.03
N LYS A 4 -13.62 -28.26 60.32
CA LYS A 4 -14.43 -27.56 59.29
C LYS A 4 -13.72 -26.30 58.71
N ILE A 5 -12.78 -25.71 59.45
CA ILE A 5 -12.03 -24.54 59.04
C ILE A 5 -10.92 -24.96 58.06
N LEU A 6 -10.30 -26.14 58.22
CA LEU A 6 -9.24 -26.63 57.35
C LEU A 6 -9.72 -26.98 55.93
N THR A 7 -10.97 -27.48 55.82
CA THR A 7 -11.55 -27.82 54.52
C THR A 7 -11.96 -26.56 53.70
N ALA A 8 -12.40 -25.50 54.38
CA ALA A 8 -12.79 -24.26 53.73
C ALA A 8 -11.58 -23.50 53.13
N THR A 9 -10.44 -23.49 53.84
CA THR A 9 -9.21 -22.84 53.34
C THR A 9 -8.59 -23.58 52.17
N LEU A 10 -8.68 -24.89 52.09
CA LEU A 10 -8.16 -25.69 50.98
C LEU A 10 -9.02 -25.50 49.71
N VAL A 11 -10.33 -25.38 49.81
CA VAL A 11 -11.22 -25.14 48.66
C VAL A 11 -11.03 -23.75 48.07
N ILE A 12 -10.83 -22.75 48.93
CA ILE A 12 -10.58 -21.35 48.47
C ILE A 12 -9.24 -21.23 47.74
N SER A 13 -8.18 -21.91 48.18
CA SER A 13 -6.88 -21.89 47.51
C SER A 13 -6.92 -22.58 46.14
N ILE A 14 -7.68 -23.65 45.98
CA ILE A 14 -7.84 -24.34 44.69
C ILE A 14 -8.66 -23.48 43.69
N LEU A 15 -9.67 -22.74 44.16
CA LEU A 15 -10.46 -21.84 43.33
C LEU A 15 -9.62 -20.63 42.82
N MET A 16 -8.75 -20.09 43.66
CA MET A 16 -7.85 -19.00 43.31
C MET A 16 -6.83 -19.42 42.24
N VAL A 17 -6.31 -20.64 42.28
CA VAL A 17 -5.38 -21.17 41.27
C VAL A 17 -6.09 -21.42 39.93
N ALA A 18 -7.33 -21.90 39.96
CA ALA A 18 -8.13 -22.16 38.76
C ALA A 18 -8.52 -20.84 38.03
N LEU A 19 -8.77 -19.73 38.74
CA LEU A 19 -9.07 -18.45 38.14
C LEU A 19 -7.82 -17.84 37.44
N ASN A 20 -6.62 -18.09 37.95
CA ASN A 20 -5.39 -17.58 37.33
C ASN A 20 -5.00 -18.36 36.06
N LEU A 21 -5.35 -19.65 35.96
CA LEU A 21 -5.13 -20.46 34.76
C LEU A 21 -6.09 -20.09 33.62
N TRP A 22 -7.31 -19.63 33.92
CA TRP A 22 -8.27 -19.22 32.88
C TRP A 22 -7.97 -17.80 32.32
N ALA A 23 -7.32 -16.95 33.09
CA ALA A 23 -6.92 -15.63 32.63
C ALA A 23 -5.69 -15.67 31.70
N ALA A 24 -4.87 -16.71 31.73
CA ALA A 24 -3.68 -16.85 30.90
C ALA A 24 -3.97 -17.29 29.44
N GLU A 25 -5.18 -17.81 29.16
CA GLU A 25 -5.52 -18.38 27.84
C GLU A 25 -6.15 -17.37 26.87
N LYS A 26 -6.26 -16.09 27.24
CA LYS A 26 -6.84 -15.03 26.41
C LYS A 26 -5.95 -13.84 26.13
N ALA A 27 -4.64 -13.97 26.31
CA ALA A 27 -3.73 -12.94 25.79
C ALA A 27 -3.53 -13.17 24.29
N PRO A 28 -4.02 -12.29 23.39
CA PRO A 28 -3.74 -12.43 21.98
C PRO A 28 -2.22 -12.32 21.79
N SER A 29 -1.62 -13.33 21.18
CA SER A 29 -0.18 -13.34 20.91
C SER A 29 0.15 -12.10 20.06
N SER A 30 0.95 -11.21 20.60
CA SER A 30 1.37 -9.97 19.93
C SER A 30 2.19 -10.21 18.65
N LYS A 31 2.55 -11.46 18.36
CA LYS A 31 3.30 -11.84 17.15
C LYS A 31 2.49 -11.86 15.86
N ALA A 32 1.16 -11.98 15.94
CA ALA A 32 0.32 -12.03 14.74
C ALA A 32 0.03 -10.66 14.12
N LYS A 33 0.19 -9.57 14.85
CA LYS A 33 -0.20 -8.24 14.41
C LYS A 33 0.87 -7.46 13.64
N TRP A 34 2.13 -7.86 13.72
CA TRP A 34 3.23 -7.15 13.03
C TRP A 34 3.47 -7.65 11.61
N SER A 35 3.05 -8.88 11.28
CA SER A 35 3.16 -9.42 9.92
C SER A 35 2.08 -8.89 8.96
N GLU A 36 0.99 -8.37 9.48
CA GLU A 36 -0.13 -7.82 8.69
C GLU A 36 0.13 -6.39 8.16
N TRP A 37 1.11 -5.68 8.72
CA TRP A 37 1.40 -4.28 8.35
C TRP A 37 2.44 -4.12 7.24
N VAL A 38 3.05 -5.20 6.75
CA VAL A 38 4.17 -5.14 5.81
C VAL A 38 3.83 -5.73 4.43
N ALA A 39 2.65 -6.24 4.24
CA ALA A 39 2.20 -6.56 2.90
C ALA A 39 1.76 -5.24 2.22
N LEU A 40 2.63 -4.68 1.37
CA LEU A 40 2.22 -3.89 0.21
C LEU A 40 1.45 -4.84 -0.74
N GLU A 41 0.43 -5.52 -0.19
CA GLU A 41 -0.49 -6.33 -0.97
C GLU A 41 -1.22 -5.38 -1.90
N GLY A 42 -0.83 -5.42 -3.16
CA GLY A 42 -1.42 -4.62 -4.21
C GLY A 42 -0.48 -3.63 -4.92
N TYR A 43 0.72 -3.34 -4.39
CA TYR A 43 1.65 -2.50 -5.14
C TYR A 43 2.22 -3.25 -6.33
N THR A 44 2.04 -2.67 -7.52
CA THR A 44 2.67 -3.11 -8.75
C THR A 44 3.61 -2.02 -9.25
N ILE A 45 4.81 -2.43 -9.60
CA ILE A 45 5.84 -1.57 -10.18
C ILE A 45 5.30 -0.89 -11.43
N GLY A 46 5.67 0.38 -11.62
CA GLY A 46 5.29 1.12 -12.82
C GLY A 46 6.42 1.93 -13.42
N ALA A 47 6.19 2.40 -14.62
CA ALA A 47 7.15 3.27 -15.30
C ALA A 47 7.43 4.55 -14.49
N GLY A 48 8.70 4.90 -14.37
CA GLY A 48 9.16 6.04 -13.56
C GLY A 48 9.60 5.69 -12.15
N ASP A 49 9.24 4.50 -11.62
CA ASP A 49 9.69 4.07 -10.31
C ASP A 49 11.20 3.86 -10.27
N ILE A 50 11.80 4.14 -9.12
CA ILE A 50 13.20 3.84 -8.88
C ILE A 50 13.27 2.68 -7.90
N LEU A 51 13.88 1.59 -8.35
CA LEU A 51 14.11 0.39 -7.56
C LEU A 51 15.58 0.36 -7.13
N TYR A 52 15.83 -0.07 -5.91
CA TYR A 52 17.17 -0.40 -5.46
C TYR A 52 17.31 -1.92 -5.42
N ILE A 53 18.20 -2.44 -6.26
CA ILE A 53 18.48 -3.88 -6.34
C ILE A 53 19.85 -4.12 -5.72
N SER A 54 19.89 -4.95 -4.70
CA SER A 54 21.10 -5.32 -3.97
C SER A 54 21.35 -6.81 -4.14
N VAL A 55 22.56 -7.17 -4.55
CA VAL A 55 23.02 -8.56 -4.71
C VAL A 55 24.05 -8.85 -3.65
N TRP A 56 23.81 -9.85 -2.82
CA TRP A 56 24.71 -10.22 -1.72
C TRP A 56 26.13 -10.49 -2.23
N ASN A 57 27.12 -9.91 -1.56
CA ASN A 57 28.55 -9.99 -1.91
C ASN A 57 28.90 -9.56 -3.35
N ASN A 58 28.07 -8.73 -4.01
CA ASN A 58 28.36 -8.25 -5.36
C ASN A 58 28.00 -6.77 -5.51
N GLU A 59 28.94 -5.88 -5.18
CA GLU A 59 28.76 -4.44 -5.29
C GLU A 59 28.57 -3.98 -6.74
N ALA A 60 29.17 -4.67 -7.72
CA ALA A 60 29.04 -4.33 -9.13
C ALA A 60 27.60 -4.47 -9.64
N LEU A 61 26.82 -5.36 -9.03
CA LEU A 61 25.41 -5.60 -9.34
C LEU A 61 24.46 -4.85 -8.40
N THR A 62 24.97 -4.23 -7.34
CA THR A 62 24.16 -3.49 -6.36
C THR A 62 24.02 -2.03 -6.78
N ARG A 63 22.81 -1.63 -7.21
CA ARG A 63 22.54 -0.29 -7.71
C ARG A 63 21.07 0.11 -7.75
N PRO A 64 20.76 1.41 -7.79
CA PRO A 64 19.45 1.87 -8.19
C PRO A 64 19.23 1.65 -9.69
N VAL A 65 17.99 1.31 -10.06
CA VAL A 65 17.54 1.17 -11.45
C VAL A 65 16.20 1.86 -11.61
N THR A 66 16.05 2.60 -12.71
CA THR A 66 14.77 3.27 -13.04
C THR A 66 13.96 2.38 -13.97
N VAL A 67 12.68 2.27 -13.72
CA VAL A 67 11.73 1.63 -14.64
C VAL A 67 11.44 2.58 -15.79
N LEU A 68 11.85 2.20 -16.98
CA LEU A 68 11.71 3.00 -18.19
C LEU A 68 10.24 3.14 -18.62
N PRO A 69 9.91 4.09 -19.51
CA PRO A 69 8.53 4.28 -20.00
C PRO A 69 7.90 3.04 -20.67
N ASP A 70 8.73 2.15 -21.24
CA ASP A 70 8.31 0.87 -21.81
C ASP A 70 8.05 -0.22 -20.74
N GLY A 71 8.20 0.13 -19.46
CA GLY A 71 7.99 -0.76 -18.32
C GLY A 71 9.15 -1.70 -18.02
N LYS A 72 10.30 -1.54 -18.65
CA LYS A 72 11.47 -2.37 -18.43
C LYS A 72 12.49 -1.69 -17.52
N ILE A 73 13.33 -2.51 -16.90
CA ILE A 73 14.58 -2.09 -16.27
C ILE A 73 15.75 -2.66 -17.07
N HIS A 74 16.88 -1.97 -17.04
CA HIS A 74 18.14 -2.49 -17.58
C HIS A 74 19.04 -2.91 -16.43
N PHE A 75 19.39 -4.21 -16.39
CA PHE A 75 20.20 -4.75 -15.32
C PHE A 75 21.46 -5.44 -15.86
N PRO A 76 22.63 -5.26 -15.22
CA PRO A 76 23.88 -5.86 -15.69
C PRO A 76 23.78 -7.37 -15.87
N LEU A 77 24.54 -7.92 -16.81
CA LEU A 77 24.63 -9.33 -17.18
C LEU A 77 23.39 -9.87 -17.93
N ILE A 78 22.17 -9.43 -17.58
CA ILE A 78 20.92 -10.00 -18.08
C ILE A 78 20.14 -9.06 -19.01
N GLY A 79 20.61 -7.80 -19.15
CA GLY A 79 20.01 -6.82 -20.06
C GLY A 79 18.63 -6.34 -19.61
N GLU A 80 17.67 -6.32 -20.53
CA GLU A 80 16.31 -5.83 -20.29
C GLU A 80 15.44 -6.85 -19.57
N VAL A 81 14.72 -6.39 -18.55
CA VAL A 81 13.75 -7.17 -17.78
C VAL A 81 12.48 -6.37 -17.62
N VAL A 82 11.33 -6.94 -17.93
CA VAL A 82 10.02 -6.31 -17.72
C VAL A 82 9.76 -6.24 -16.22
N ALA A 83 9.61 -5.01 -15.70
CA ALA A 83 9.33 -4.75 -14.29
C ALA A 83 7.90 -4.25 -14.06
N ALA A 84 7.37 -3.42 -14.97
CA ALA A 84 6.04 -2.86 -14.82
C ALA A 84 4.94 -3.93 -14.77
N GLY A 85 3.95 -3.72 -13.89
CA GLY A 85 2.85 -4.65 -13.66
C GLY A 85 3.19 -5.83 -12.75
N LYS A 86 4.46 -6.02 -12.37
CA LYS A 86 4.88 -7.05 -11.42
C LYS A 86 4.92 -6.51 -10.00
N THR A 87 4.73 -7.41 -9.04
CA THR A 87 5.04 -7.13 -7.64
C THR A 87 6.56 -7.21 -7.41
N ILE A 88 7.04 -6.64 -6.31
CA ILE A 88 8.44 -6.72 -5.91
C ILE A 88 8.91 -8.17 -5.82
N SER A 89 8.09 -9.06 -5.24
CA SER A 89 8.42 -10.47 -5.10
C SER A 89 8.50 -11.22 -6.44
N GLN A 90 7.65 -10.86 -7.40
CA GLN A 90 7.70 -11.43 -8.75
C GLN A 90 8.96 -10.98 -9.50
N LEU A 91 9.29 -9.69 -9.43
CA LEU A 91 10.50 -9.17 -10.07
C LEU A 91 11.75 -9.79 -9.45
N LYS A 92 11.80 -9.89 -8.11
CA LYS A 92 12.92 -10.52 -7.40
C LYS A 92 13.21 -11.94 -7.92
N ARG A 93 12.18 -12.80 -7.97
CA ARG A 93 12.32 -14.19 -8.45
C ARG A 93 12.85 -14.24 -9.87
N GLU A 94 12.28 -13.43 -10.77
CA GLU A 94 12.76 -13.41 -12.16
C GLU A 94 14.20 -12.95 -12.28
N LEU A 95 14.64 -11.98 -11.48
CA LEU A 95 16.02 -11.53 -11.45
C LEU A 95 16.94 -12.63 -10.92
N GLU A 96 16.55 -13.34 -9.85
CA GLU A 96 17.30 -14.47 -9.31
C GLU A 96 17.50 -15.56 -10.36
N ASP A 97 16.42 -15.95 -11.05
CA ASP A 97 16.47 -16.99 -12.10
C ASP A 97 17.38 -16.59 -13.27
N ARG A 98 17.30 -15.31 -13.71
CA ARG A 98 18.10 -14.83 -14.84
C ARG A 98 19.57 -14.60 -14.50
N ILE A 99 19.90 -14.28 -13.27
CA ILE A 99 21.27 -14.04 -12.82
C ILE A 99 21.99 -15.35 -12.45
N ALA A 100 21.25 -16.40 -12.07
CA ALA A 100 21.82 -17.67 -11.64
C ALA A 100 22.91 -18.27 -12.56
N PRO A 101 22.84 -18.13 -13.90
CA PRO A 101 23.93 -18.61 -14.78
C PRO A 101 25.26 -17.86 -14.63
N PHE A 102 25.22 -16.61 -14.10
CA PHE A 102 26.39 -15.72 -13.98
C PHE A 102 26.90 -15.63 -12.55
N VAL A 103 26.02 -15.80 -11.56
CA VAL A 103 26.31 -15.68 -10.13
C VAL A 103 25.78 -16.92 -9.42
N PRO A 104 26.63 -17.79 -8.89
CA PRO A 104 26.17 -18.97 -8.15
C PRO A 104 25.36 -18.60 -6.92
N ASN A 105 24.18 -19.21 -6.74
CA ASN A 105 23.27 -18.99 -5.61
C ASN A 105 22.99 -17.50 -5.34
N PRO A 106 22.45 -16.75 -6.30
CA PRO A 106 22.23 -15.33 -6.15
C PRO A 106 21.19 -15.07 -5.04
N ASN A 107 21.56 -14.25 -4.06
CA ASN A 107 20.65 -13.74 -3.05
C ASN A 107 20.45 -12.26 -3.29
N LEU A 108 19.28 -11.89 -3.80
CA LEU A 108 18.98 -10.47 -4.08
C LEU A 108 17.91 -9.93 -3.14
N SER A 109 18.00 -8.62 -2.94
CA SER A 109 16.93 -7.81 -2.38
C SER A 109 16.49 -6.78 -3.41
N VAL A 110 15.18 -6.61 -3.58
CA VAL A 110 14.59 -5.57 -4.42
C VAL A 110 13.73 -4.68 -3.53
N MET A 111 14.05 -3.40 -3.47
CA MET A 111 13.32 -2.40 -2.70
C MET A 111 12.85 -1.27 -3.60
N VAL A 112 11.69 -0.69 -3.34
CA VAL A 112 11.27 0.55 -4.00
C VAL A 112 11.96 1.71 -3.27
N GLN A 113 12.85 2.41 -3.95
CA GLN A 113 13.51 3.58 -3.43
C GLN A 113 12.63 4.82 -3.58
N GLN A 114 11.93 4.93 -4.72
CA GLN A 114 11.03 6.05 -5.01
C GLN A 114 9.86 5.58 -5.87
N ILE A 115 8.65 5.89 -5.42
CA ILE A 115 7.42 5.66 -6.19
C ILE A 115 7.15 6.93 -6.99
N ASN A 116 7.24 6.83 -8.32
CA ASN A 116 6.92 7.94 -9.24
C ASN A 116 5.78 7.56 -10.19
N SER A 117 5.38 6.30 -10.17
CA SER A 117 4.43 5.76 -11.13
C SER A 117 2.97 5.96 -10.74
N ILE A 118 2.67 6.20 -9.45
CA ILE A 118 1.30 6.44 -9.01
C ILE A 118 1.02 7.93 -9.11
N LEU A 119 0.54 8.34 -10.27
CA LEU A 119 0.18 9.73 -10.57
C LEU A 119 -1.33 9.86 -10.68
N ILE A 120 -1.87 10.93 -10.09
CA ILE A 120 -3.23 11.39 -10.32
C ILE A 120 -3.21 12.84 -10.80
N TYR A 121 -4.31 13.27 -11.39
CA TYR A 121 -4.49 14.64 -11.85
C TYR A 121 -5.73 15.23 -11.19
N VAL A 122 -5.60 16.44 -10.65
CA VAL A 122 -6.75 17.21 -10.13
C VAL A 122 -6.83 18.50 -10.92
N ILE A 123 -7.93 18.70 -11.62
CA ILE A 123 -8.13 19.85 -12.53
C ILE A 123 -9.45 20.56 -12.25
N GLY A 124 -9.54 21.81 -12.69
CA GLY A 124 -10.75 22.62 -12.57
C GLY A 124 -10.73 23.55 -11.36
N LYS A 125 -11.86 23.70 -10.69
CA LYS A 125 -12.08 24.70 -9.64
C LYS A 125 -11.56 24.26 -8.26
N VAL A 126 -10.27 23.94 -8.18
CA VAL A 126 -9.52 23.72 -6.92
C VAL A 126 -8.50 24.83 -6.74
N ASN A 127 -7.97 25.00 -5.54
CA ASN A 127 -6.99 26.06 -5.27
C ASN A 127 -5.62 25.79 -5.89
N LYS A 128 -5.22 24.50 -6.03
CA LYS A 128 -3.93 24.07 -6.60
C LYS A 128 -4.18 22.94 -7.59
N PRO A 129 -4.68 23.23 -8.80
CA PRO A 129 -4.80 22.19 -9.83
C PRO A 129 -3.43 21.71 -10.26
N GLY A 130 -3.31 20.43 -10.61
CA GLY A 130 -2.04 19.86 -11.03
C GLY A 130 -1.98 18.35 -11.02
N GLN A 131 -0.76 17.87 -11.15
CA GLN A 131 -0.38 16.47 -11.07
C GLN A 131 0.17 16.19 -9.67
N PHE A 132 -0.26 15.07 -9.08
CA PHE A 132 0.16 14.64 -7.76
C PHE A 132 0.73 13.23 -7.81
N VAL A 133 1.94 13.07 -7.24
CA VAL A 133 2.57 11.76 -7.04
C VAL A 133 2.09 11.20 -5.72
N LEU A 134 1.62 9.96 -5.71
CA LEU A 134 1.10 9.30 -4.53
C LEU A 134 2.08 8.24 -4.02
N ASN A 135 2.40 8.31 -2.73
CA ASN A 135 3.24 7.31 -2.05
C ASN A 135 2.40 6.29 -1.24
N THR A 136 1.09 6.49 -1.20
CA THR A 136 0.13 5.65 -0.50
C THR A 136 -1.21 5.69 -1.24
N ASN A 137 -2.09 4.77 -0.90
CA ASN A 137 -3.46 4.82 -1.40
C ASN A 137 -4.18 6.00 -0.76
N ILE A 138 -4.79 6.82 -1.58
CA ILE A 138 -5.60 7.95 -1.14
C ILE A 138 -6.99 7.89 -1.79
N ASP A 139 -7.95 8.52 -1.14
CA ASP A 139 -9.32 8.69 -1.65
C ASP A 139 -9.52 10.07 -2.29
N VAL A 140 -10.74 10.31 -2.79
CA VAL A 140 -11.08 11.57 -3.48
C VAL A 140 -10.98 12.76 -2.55
N LEU A 141 -11.46 12.65 -1.30
CA LEU A 141 -11.37 13.75 -0.32
C LEU A 141 -9.92 14.12 -0.03
N GLN A 142 -9.04 13.12 0.12
CA GLN A 142 -7.62 13.35 0.35
C GLN A 142 -6.96 14.02 -0.86
N ALA A 143 -7.32 13.63 -2.08
CA ALA A 143 -6.80 14.28 -3.28
C ALA A 143 -7.26 15.74 -3.39
N LEU A 144 -8.51 16.03 -3.08
CA LEU A 144 -9.01 17.40 -3.03
C LEU A 144 -8.29 18.23 -1.95
N ALA A 145 -8.00 17.63 -0.78
CA ALA A 145 -7.20 18.30 0.26
C ALA A 145 -5.76 18.60 -0.22
N MET A 146 -5.11 17.67 -0.94
CA MET A 146 -3.79 17.90 -1.55
C MET A 146 -3.82 19.04 -2.58
N ALA A 147 -4.93 19.15 -3.32
CA ALA A 147 -5.16 20.26 -4.25
C ALA A 147 -5.55 21.59 -3.55
N GLY A 148 -5.44 21.65 -2.22
CA GLY A 148 -5.71 22.85 -1.43
C GLY A 148 -7.20 23.11 -1.22
N GLY A 149 -8.05 22.13 -1.47
CA GLY A 149 -9.50 22.23 -1.37
C GLY A 149 -10.18 22.86 -2.59
N LEU A 150 -11.49 22.89 -2.55
CA LEU A 150 -12.33 23.50 -3.58
C LEU A 150 -12.24 25.04 -3.51
N ASN A 151 -12.26 25.68 -4.66
CA ASN A 151 -12.39 27.13 -4.68
C ASN A 151 -13.87 27.58 -4.52
N PRO A 152 -14.15 28.87 -4.21
CA PRO A 152 -15.53 29.35 -3.99
C PRO A 152 -16.47 29.21 -5.20
N PHE A 153 -15.93 29.00 -6.39
CA PHE A 153 -16.71 28.89 -7.64
C PHE A 153 -16.90 27.45 -8.11
N ALA A 154 -16.47 26.46 -7.29
CA ALA A 154 -16.59 25.07 -7.62
C ALA A 154 -18.04 24.57 -7.50
N LYS A 155 -18.46 23.77 -8.46
CA LYS A 155 -19.70 23.00 -8.35
C LYS A 155 -19.42 21.74 -7.52
N ARG A 156 -19.61 21.88 -6.21
CA ARG A 156 -19.19 20.92 -5.20
C ARG A 156 -19.80 19.53 -5.36
N ASN A 157 -21.01 19.45 -5.89
CA ASN A 157 -21.77 18.20 -6.03
C ASN A 157 -21.82 17.69 -7.48
N ASP A 158 -20.90 18.14 -8.34
CA ASP A 158 -20.78 17.68 -9.74
C ASP A 158 -19.32 17.30 -10.08
N ILE A 159 -18.59 16.82 -9.07
CA ILE A 159 -17.20 16.38 -9.23
C ILE A 159 -17.20 15.02 -9.89
N LYS A 160 -16.28 14.80 -10.82
CA LYS A 160 -16.16 13.54 -11.57
C LYS A 160 -14.75 13.00 -11.54
N ILE A 161 -14.63 11.69 -11.36
CA ILE A 161 -13.37 10.98 -11.45
C ILE A 161 -13.39 10.15 -12.72
N PHE A 162 -12.44 10.43 -13.61
CA PHE A 162 -12.24 9.69 -14.86
C PHE A 162 -11.12 8.67 -14.65
N ARG A 163 -11.45 7.40 -14.81
CA ARG A 163 -10.53 6.28 -14.70
C ARG A 163 -10.45 5.53 -16.02
N LYS A 164 -9.24 5.43 -16.55
CA LYS A 164 -9.02 4.61 -17.75
C LYS A 164 -8.79 3.16 -17.35
N VAL A 165 -9.71 2.27 -17.77
CA VAL A 165 -9.60 0.82 -17.57
C VAL A 165 -9.48 0.16 -18.92
N LYS A 166 -8.25 -0.26 -19.29
CA LYS A 166 -7.92 -0.73 -20.64
C LYS A 166 -8.27 0.34 -21.70
N GLU A 167 -9.21 0.07 -22.59
CA GLU A 167 -9.65 1.00 -23.63
C GLU A 167 -10.91 1.81 -23.29
N LYS A 168 -11.50 1.55 -22.11
CA LYS A 168 -12.72 2.23 -21.65
C LYS A 168 -12.39 3.26 -20.59
N THR A 169 -13.16 4.34 -20.56
CA THR A 169 -13.12 5.31 -19.47
C THR A 169 -14.35 5.10 -18.59
N GLU A 170 -14.11 4.81 -17.33
CA GLU A 170 -15.14 4.76 -16.29
C GLU A 170 -15.22 6.14 -15.64
N ILE A 171 -16.44 6.59 -15.34
CA ILE A 171 -16.70 7.87 -14.69
C ILE A 171 -17.38 7.58 -13.36
N PHE A 172 -16.78 8.08 -12.26
CA PHE A 172 -17.37 8.02 -10.93
C PHE A 172 -17.83 9.44 -10.58
N GLU A 173 -19.05 9.55 -10.07
CA GLU A 173 -19.60 10.79 -9.57
C GLU A 173 -19.24 10.98 -8.09
N PHE A 174 -19.03 12.23 -7.68
CA PHE A 174 -18.65 12.56 -6.33
C PHE A 174 -19.36 13.86 -5.90
N GLU A 175 -20.26 13.73 -4.94
CA GLU A 175 -21.01 14.82 -4.33
C GLU A 175 -20.34 15.21 -3.01
N TYR A 176 -19.56 16.29 -3.06
CA TYR A 176 -18.70 16.70 -1.95
C TYR A 176 -19.47 16.90 -0.64
N ASP A 177 -20.63 17.59 -0.70
CA ASP A 177 -21.41 17.90 0.50
C ASP A 177 -21.96 16.64 1.14
N ASP A 178 -22.51 15.72 0.36
CA ASP A 178 -23.03 14.44 0.85
C ASP A 178 -21.94 13.61 1.54
N VAL A 179 -20.78 13.47 0.89
CA VAL A 179 -19.68 12.66 1.43
C VAL A 179 -19.12 13.30 2.72
N THR A 180 -18.97 14.63 2.77
CA THR A 180 -18.48 15.33 3.96
C THR A 180 -19.47 15.32 5.12
N GLU A 181 -20.77 15.21 4.83
CA GLU A 181 -21.82 15.00 5.83
C GLU A 181 -21.97 13.53 6.29
N GLY A 182 -21.17 12.62 5.73
CA GLY A 182 -21.22 11.19 6.04
C GLY A 182 -22.29 10.42 5.27
N LYS A 183 -22.90 11.01 4.24
CA LYS A 183 -23.81 10.39 3.30
C LYS A 183 -23.02 9.86 2.09
N ASN A 184 -23.57 8.92 1.35
CA ASN A 184 -23.00 8.41 0.09
C ASN A 184 -21.48 8.13 0.14
N LEU A 185 -20.96 7.61 1.27
CA LEU A 185 -19.53 7.35 1.50
C LEU A 185 -18.89 6.44 0.46
N ASN A 186 -19.69 5.63 -0.23
CA ASN A 186 -19.24 4.77 -1.35
C ASN A 186 -18.72 5.59 -2.56
N GLN A 187 -19.09 6.87 -2.68
CA GLN A 187 -18.55 7.77 -3.71
C GLN A 187 -17.10 8.18 -3.41
N ASN A 188 -16.65 8.10 -2.14
CA ASN A 188 -15.27 8.40 -1.77
C ASN A 188 -14.34 7.24 -2.14
N VAL A 189 -14.24 6.97 -3.42
CA VAL A 189 -13.45 5.86 -3.95
C VAL A 189 -11.96 6.09 -3.77
N GLN A 190 -11.21 4.99 -3.59
CA GLN A 190 -9.75 5.03 -3.64
C GLN A 190 -9.29 5.33 -5.06
N LEU A 191 -8.40 6.33 -5.18
CA LEU A 191 -7.82 6.72 -6.46
C LEU A 191 -6.74 5.73 -6.90
N LYS A 192 -6.66 5.54 -8.21
CA LYS A 192 -5.68 4.67 -8.87
C LYS A 192 -4.80 5.48 -9.79
N ARG A 193 -3.68 4.88 -10.18
CA ARG A 193 -2.78 5.44 -11.18
C ARG A 193 -3.53 5.91 -12.43
N GLY A 194 -3.30 7.16 -12.81
CA GLY A 194 -3.88 7.77 -14.00
C GLY A 194 -5.28 8.35 -13.83
N ASP A 195 -5.85 8.31 -12.62
CA ASP A 195 -7.16 8.94 -12.38
C ASP A 195 -7.08 10.46 -12.55
N VAL A 196 -8.14 11.01 -13.13
CA VAL A 196 -8.32 12.46 -13.28
C VAL A 196 -9.54 12.90 -12.51
N VAL A 197 -9.34 13.70 -11.48
CA VAL A 197 -10.41 14.33 -10.69
C VAL A 197 -10.73 15.67 -11.32
N VAL A 198 -11.95 15.85 -11.80
CA VAL A 198 -12.43 17.07 -12.46
C VAL A 198 -13.41 17.78 -11.57
N VAL A 199 -13.10 19.02 -11.22
CA VAL A 199 -13.94 19.88 -10.40
C VAL A 199 -14.46 21.02 -11.28
N PRO A 200 -15.72 21.01 -11.71
CA PRO A 200 -16.29 22.03 -12.59
C PRO A 200 -16.60 23.35 -11.86
#